data_0b10efc6bbcf8bbd3d1f708286b0f49d
#
_entry.id   0b10efc6bbcf8bbd3d1f708286b0f49d
#
_cell.length_a   1.000
_cell.length_b   1.000
_cell.length_c   1.000
_cell.angle_alpha   90.00
_cell.angle_beta   90.00
_cell.angle_gamma   90.00
#
_symmetry.space_group_name_H-M   'P 1'
#
loop_
_entity.id
_entity.type
_entity.pdbx_description
1 polymer ?
#
loop_
_entity_poly.entity_id
_entity_poly.type
_entity_poly.pdbx_seq_one_letter_code
_entity_poly.pdbx_strand_id
1 'polypeptide(L)'
;MSALAPATAEPIAPIADLPIRFRAALLDLLILSVLQALLGVSVQNVLTLWLAYFVLFEGFFGATPAKEMFGLRVMTLDGRPCGFRRAIGRNLLRIVDWLPAFYLIGALAATFSKLTQRLGDKAAGTIVVVAQPPYALFKR
;
A
#
# COMPACT_ATOMS: atom_id res chain seq x y z
N MET A 1 -10.37 -25.44 31.17
CA MET A 1 -9.53 -25.08 30.01
C MET A 1 -10.45 -24.52 28.94
N SER A 2 -10.61 -23.23 28.94
CA SER A 2 -11.40 -22.53 27.92
C SER A 2 -10.54 -22.46 26.66
N ALA A 3 -10.93 -23.19 25.62
CA ALA A 3 -10.37 -23.03 24.31
C ALA A 3 -10.71 -21.62 23.82
N LEU A 4 -9.72 -20.74 23.82
CA LEU A 4 -9.80 -19.47 23.12
C LEU A 4 -10.01 -19.78 21.65
N ALA A 5 -11.25 -19.66 21.20
CA ALA A 5 -11.56 -19.58 19.78
C ALA A 5 -10.62 -18.53 19.16
N PRO A 6 -10.01 -18.80 17.99
CA PRO A 6 -9.28 -17.76 17.30
C PRO A 6 -10.28 -16.64 17.03
N ALA A 7 -10.05 -15.51 17.66
CA ALA A 7 -10.78 -14.30 17.33
C ALA A 7 -10.58 -14.09 15.83
N THR A 8 -11.61 -14.31 15.05
CA THR A 8 -11.73 -13.77 13.71
C THR A 8 -11.74 -12.26 13.93
N ALA A 9 -10.54 -11.68 14.01
CA ALA A 9 -10.38 -10.27 14.18
C ALA A 9 -11.03 -9.62 12.97
N GLU A 10 -12.24 -9.09 13.16
CA GLU A 10 -12.85 -8.22 12.17
C GLU A 10 -11.85 -7.09 11.91
N PRO A 11 -11.64 -6.73 10.64
CA PRO A 11 -10.73 -5.63 10.35
C PRO A 11 -11.17 -4.40 11.13
N ILE A 12 -10.26 -3.84 11.91
CA ILE A 12 -10.48 -2.68 12.78
C ILE A 12 -10.99 -1.46 11.99
N ALA A 13 -10.89 -1.51 10.67
CA ALA A 13 -11.34 -0.48 9.74
C ALA A 13 -11.83 -1.12 8.43
N PRO A 14 -12.76 -0.46 7.71
CA PRO A 14 -13.24 -0.97 6.44
C PRO A 14 -12.11 -1.10 5.42
N ILE A 15 -12.14 -2.18 4.65
CA ILE A 15 -11.15 -2.45 3.59
C ILE A 15 -11.36 -1.45 2.46
N ALA A 16 -10.25 -0.89 1.96
CA ALA A 16 -10.29 0.08 0.87
C ALA A 16 -10.61 -0.60 -0.47
N ASP A 17 -11.58 -0.04 -1.17
CA ASP A 17 -11.98 -0.49 -2.51
C ASP A 17 -10.88 -0.22 -3.55
N LEU A 18 -10.89 -0.99 -4.64
CA LEU A 18 -9.94 -0.82 -5.74
C LEU A 18 -9.94 0.59 -6.36
N PRO A 19 -11.09 1.23 -6.64
CA PRO A 19 -11.09 2.57 -7.25
C PRO A 19 -10.37 3.62 -6.42
N ILE A 20 -10.57 3.65 -5.11
CA ILE A 20 -9.89 4.63 -4.24
C ILE A 20 -8.39 4.34 -4.14
N ARG A 21 -8.00 3.08 -4.12
CA ARG A 21 -6.58 2.67 -4.14
C ARG A 21 -5.91 3.05 -5.46
N PHE A 22 -6.63 2.94 -6.57
CA PHE A 22 -6.14 3.35 -7.87
C PHE A 22 -5.94 4.87 -7.97
N ARG A 23 -6.90 5.66 -7.47
CA ARG A 23 -6.78 7.13 -7.40
C ARG A 23 -5.57 7.55 -6.55
N ALA A 24 -5.37 6.94 -5.41
CA ALA A 24 -4.19 7.18 -4.58
C ALA A 24 -2.89 6.83 -5.32
N ALA A 25 -2.87 5.71 -6.05
CA ALA A 25 -1.70 5.32 -6.84
C ALA A 25 -1.40 6.29 -7.99
N LEU A 26 -2.42 6.83 -8.66
CA LEU A 26 -2.23 7.87 -9.69
C LEU A 26 -1.65 9.16 -9.10
N LEU A 27 -2.11 9.55 -7.91
CA LEU A 27 -1.59 10.73 -7.22
C LEU A 27 -0.14 10.49 -6.75
N ASP A 28 0.19 9.31 -6.24
CA ASP A 28 1.58 8.94 -5.92
C ASP A 28 2.47 9.00 -7.17
N LEU A 29 1.96 8.54 -8.31
CA LEU A 29 2.68 8.61 -9.59
C LEU A 29 2.97 10.06 -10.00
N LEU A 30 1.99 10.94 -9.84
CA LEU A 30 2.15 12.36 -10.12
C LEU A 30 3.19 12.99 -9.18
N ILE A 31 3.10 12.73 -7.88
CA ILE A 31 4.05 13.22 -6.87
C ILE A 31 5.48 12.77 -7.22
N LEU A 32 5.65 11.50 -7.55
CA LEU A 32 6.94 10.94 -7.94
C LEU A 32 7.49 11.54 -9.23
N SER A 33 6.63 11.78 -10.22
CA SER A 33 7.05 12.42 -11.48
C SER A 33 7.54 13.84 -11.25
N VAL A 34 6.85 14.62 -10.42
CA VAL A 34 7.28 15.96 -10.04
C VAL A 34 8.58 15.91 -9.23
N LEU A 35 8.66 15.02 -8.27
CA LEU A 35 9.87 14.85 -7.44
C LEU A 35 11.09 14.46 -8.27
N GLN A 36 10.91 13.54 -9.22
CA GLN A 36 11.95 13.15 -10.17
C GLN A 36 12.43 14.32 -11.00
N ALA A 37 11.53 15.13 -11.52
CA ALA A 37 11.86 16.32 -12.30
C ALA A 37 12.61 17.36 -11.48
N LEU A 38 12.15 17.62 -10.25
CA LEU A 38 12.79 18.60 -9.34
C LEU A 38 14.18 18.18 -8.89
N LEU A 39 14.39 16.88 -8.64
CA LEU A 39 15.68 16.34 -8.19
C LEU A 39 16.65 16.05 -9.34
N GLY A 40 16.20 16.16 -10.60
CA GLY A 40 17.03 15.82 -11.77
C GLY A 40 17.43 14.34 -11.80
N VAL A 41 16.60 13.46 -11.26
CA VAL A 41 16.92 12.02 -11.20
C VAL A 41 16.89 11.42 -12.59
N SER A 42 18.01 10.81 -12.98
CA SER A 42 18.11 10.14 -14.28
C SER A 42 17.17 8.92 -14.38
N VAL A 43 16.78 8.58 -15.60
CA VAL A 43 15.89 7.44 -15.86
C VAL A 43 16.40 6.14 -15.25
N GLN A 44 17.72 5.95 -15.18
CA GLN A 44 18.34 4.77 -14.57
C GLN A 44 18.08 4.65 -13.08
N ASN A 45 17.89 5.77 -12.38
CA ASN A 45 17.69 5.83 -10.92
C ASN A 45 16.22 5.98 -10.52
N VAL A 46 15.31 6.06 -11.48
CA VAL A 46 13.86 6.22 -11.22
C VAL A 46 13.32 5.07 -10.37
N LEU A 47 13.70 3.85 -10.67
CA LEU A 47 13.24 2.68 -9.93
C LEU A 47 13.68 2.72 -8.47
N THR A 48 14.92 3.16 -8.21
CA THR A 48 15.46 3.32 -6.86
C THR A 48 14.70 4.41 -6.10
N LEU A 49 14.43 5.55 -6.74
CA LEU A 49 13.63 6.62 -6.14
C LEU A 49 12.22 6.14 -5.77
N TRP A 50 11.56 5.42 -6.67
CA TRP A 50 10.23 4.88 -6.46
C TRP A 50 10.20 3.87 -5.31
N LEU A 51 11.13 2.93 -5.32
CA LEU A 51 11.21 1.93 -4.27
C LEU A 51 11.47 2.59 -2.92
N ALA A 52 12.42 3.52 -2.85
CA ALA A 52 12.72 4.28 -1.64
C ALA A 52 11.49 5.05 -1.14
N TYR A 53 10.79 5.76 -2.02
CA TYR A 53 9.58 6.49 -1.67
C TYR A 53 8.52 5.59 -1.02
N PHE A 54 8.14 4.50 -1.68
CA PHE A 54 7.11 3.62 -1.14
C PHE A 54 7.55 2.89 0.13
N VAL A 55 8.78 2.38 0.17
CA VAL A 55 9.30 1.66 1.35
C VAL A 55 9.41 2.59 2.56
N LEU A 56 9.93 3.79 2.37
CA LEU A 56 10.10 4.75 3.47
C LEU A 56 8.76 5.22 4.01
N PHE A 57 7.85 5.67 3.15
CA PHE A 57 6.56 6.17 3.60
C PHE A 57 5.68 5.07 4.19
N GLU A 58 5.57 3.92 3.56
CA GLU A 58 4.79 2.81 4.08
C GLU A 58 5.44 2.15 5.30
N GLY A 59 6.77 2.13 5.38
CA GLY A 59 7.50 1.60 6.52
C GLY A 59 7.41 2.48 7.76
N PHE A 60 7.55 3.80 7.62
CA PHE A 60 7.49 4.74 8.74
C PHE A 60 6.07 5.11 9.13
N PHE A 61 5.22 5.41 8.15
CA PHE A 61 3.89 6.00 8.38
C PHE A 61 2.74 5.04 8.10
N GLY A 62 3.01 3.90 7.49
CA GLY A 62 1.97 2.98 7.06
C GLY A 62 1.15 3.45 5.86
N ALA A 63 1.52 4.58 5.25
CA ALA A 63 0.86 5.13 4.08
C ALA A 63 1.79 6.05 3.31
N THR A 64 1.60 6.15 1.99
CA THR A 64 2.22 7.20 1.17
C THR A 64 1.46 8.51 1.35
N PRO A 65 2.05 9.67 0.99
CA PRO A 65 1.33 10.96 1.03
C PRO A 65 -0.01 10.94 0.31
N ALA A 66 -0.08 10.33 -0.88
CA ALA A 66 -1.34 10.19 -1.60
C ALA A 66 -2.36 9.31 -0.87
N LYS A 67 -1.94 8.19 -0.30
CA LYS A 67 -2.82 7.34 0.51
C LYS A 67 -3.35 8.05 1.74
N GLU A 68 -2.50 8.82 2.42
CA GLU A 68 -2.92 9.64 3.56
C GLU A 68 -4.01 10.66 3.15
N MET A 69 -3.86 11.31 2.00
CA MET A 69 -4.89 12.24 1.49
C MET A 69 -6.24 11.59 1.26
N PHE A 70 -6.26 10.31 0.90
CA PHE A 70 -7.48 9.51 0.76
C PHE A 70 -7.90 8.78 2.04
N GLY A 71 -7.20 9.00 3.16
CA GLY A 71 -7.48 8.29 4.42
C GLY A 71 -7.15 6.80 4.39
N LEU A 72 -6.24 6.38 3.52
CA LEU A 72 -5.85 4.98 3.38
C LEU A 72 -4.62 4.65 4.22
N ARG A 73 -4.65 3.48 4.87
CA ARG A 73 -3.49 2.94 5.59
C ARG A 73 -3.22 1.49 5.24
N VAL A 74 -1.94 1.15 5.30
CA VAL A 74 -1.47 -0.21 5.16
C VAL A 74 -1.26 -0.79 6.54
N MET A 75 -1.97 -1.86 6.82
CA MET A 75 -1.89 -2.57 8.10
C MET A 75 -1.64 -4.05 7.88
N THR A 76 -1.17 -4.72 8.91
CA THR A 76 -1.17 -6.19 8.96
C THR A 76 -2.59 -6.70 9.15
N LEU A 77 -2.79 -7.99 8.89
CA LEU A 77 -4.08 -8.66 9.16
C LEU A 77 -4.48 -8.58 10.63
N ASP A 78 -3.50 -8.42 11.54
CA ASP A 78 -3.71 -8.27 12.99
C ASP A 78 -3.99 -6.81 13.42
N GLY A 79 -4.09 -5.87 12.47
CA GLY A 79 -4.32 -4.45 12.76
C GLY A 79 -3.08 -3.68 13.22
N ARG A 80 -1.88 -4.24 13.10
CA ARG A 80 -0.62 -3.57 13.43
C ARG A 80 -0.09 -2.75 12.27
N PRO A 81 0.78 -1.76 12.50
CA PRO A 81 1.46 -1.05 11.42
C PRO A 81 2.22 -2.00 10.50
N CYS A 82 2.30 -1.65 9.21
CA CYS A 82 2.97 -2.46 8.19
C CYS A 82 4.44 -2.77 8.54
N GLY A 83 5.21 -1.76 8.94
CA GLY A 83 6.64 -1.86 9.22
C GLY A 83 7.50 -2.03 7.96
N PHE A 84 8.81 -1.81 8.11
CA PHE A 84 9.75 -1.84 6.98
C PHE A 84 9.86 -3.17 6.27
N ARG A 85 9.92 -4.27 7.00
CA ARG A 85 10.09 -5.61 6.41
C ARG A 85 8.97 -5.95 5.45
N ARG A 86 7.73 -5.67 5.84
CA ARG A 86 6.55 -5.90 5.00
C ARG A 86 6.45 -4.87 3.87
N ALA A 87 6.80 -3.61 4.14
CA ALA A 87 6.86 -2.57 3.14
C ALA A 87 7.86 -2.91 2.04
N ILE A 88 9.04 -3.40 2.36
CA ILE A 88 10.04 -3.88 1.39
C ILE A 88 9.45 -5.01 0.54
N GLY A 89 8.96 -6.07 1.16
CA GLY A 89 8.44 -7.25 0.46
C GLY A 89 7.31 -6.92 -0.50
N ARG A 90 6.32 -6.13 -0.06
CA ARG A 90 5.19 -5.75 -0.91
C ARG A 90 5.57 -4.81 -2.05
N ASN A 91 6.54 -3.92 -1.84
CA ASN A 91 6.98 -2.99 -2.87
C ASN A 91 7.97 -3.60 -3.87
N LEU A 92 8.76 -4.59 -3.48
CA LEU A 92 9.53 -5.42 -4.43
C LEU A 92 8.61 -6.18 -5.39
N LEU A 93 7.53 -6.78 -4.88
CA LEU A 93 6.54 -7.43 -5.73
C LEU A 93 5.73 -6.45 -6.60
N ARG A 94 5.63 -5.19 -6.21
CA ARG A 94 5.05 -4.14 -7.05
C ARG A 94 5.81 -3.94 -8.35
N ILE A 95 7.13 -4.13 -8.36
CA ILE A 95 7.94 -4.09 -9.60
C ILE A 95 7.48 -5.19 -10.56
N VAL A 96 7.20 -6.37 -10.04
CA VAL A 96 6.67 -7.49 -10.83
C VAL A 96 5.28 -7.17 -11.36
N ASP A 97 4.41 -6.56 -10.56
CA ASP A 97 3.06 -6.15 -10.96
C ASP A 97 3.08 -5.08 -12.08
N TRP A 98 4.18 -4.34 -12.22
CA TRP A 98 4.35 -3.31 -13.27
C TRP A 98 4.71 -3.87 -14.65
N LEU A 99 5.12 -5.11 -14.73
CA LEU A 99 5.28 -5.78 -16.01
C LEU A 99 3.88 -5.99 -16.64
N PRO A 100 3.67 -5.67 -17.93
CA PRO A 100 2.33 -5.62 -18.54
C PRO A 100 1.49 -6.89 -18.36
N ALA A 101 2.12 -8.07 -18.38
CA ALA A 101 1.44 -9.34 -18.18
C ALA A 101 1.07 -9.58 -16.70
N PHE A 102 1.90 -9.13 -15.77
CA PHE A 102 1.69 -9.31 -14.34
C PHE A 102 0.76 -8.28 -13.72
N TYR A 103 0.62 -7.09 -14.33
CA TYR A 103 -0.38 -6.11 -13.91
C TYR A 103 -1.81 -6.66 -14.02
N LEU A 104 -2.13 -7.35 -15.10
CA LEU A 104 -3.42 -8.03 -15.28
C LEU A 104 -3.62 -9.11 -14.22
N ILE A 105 -2.60 -9.91 -13.92
CA ILE A 105 -2.65 -10.95 -12.89
C ILE A 105 -2.86 -10.34 -11.50
N GLY A 106 -2.14 -9.27 -11.18
CA GLY A 106 -2.28 -8.54 -9.91
C GLY A 106 -3.67 -7.91 -9.74
N ALA A 107 -4.21 -7.31 -10.79
CA ALA A 107 -5.55 -6.73 -10.80
C ALA A 107 -6.63 -7.82 -10.67
N LEU A 108 -6.51 -8.92 -11.38
CA LEU A 108 -7.40 -10.08 -11.28
C LEU A 108 -7.34 -10.70 -9.88
N ALA A 109 -6.14 -10.90 -9.33
CA ALA A 109 -5.97 -11.42 -7.98
C ALA A 109 -6.64 -10.53 -6.93
N ALA A 110 -6.56 -9.21 -7.07
CA ALA A 110 -7.22 -8.26 -6.18
C ALA A 110 -8.75 -8.30 -6.32
N THR A 111 -9.26 -8.46 -7.54
CA THR A 111 -10.70 -8.54 -7.81
C THR A 111 -11.34 -9.79 -7.21
N PHE A 112 -10.65 -10.94 -7.28
CA PHE A 112 -11.12 -12.19 -6.73
C PHE A 112 -10.77 -12.41 -5.24
N SER A 113 -10.01 -11.49 -4.64
CA SER A 113 -9.68 -11.57 -3.22
C SER A 113 -10.79 -10.95 -2.37
N LYS A 114 -11.25 -11.66 -1.34
CA LYS A 114 -12.20 -11.12 -0.34
C LYS A 114 -11.68 -9.88 0.38
N LEU A 115 -10.36 -9.72 0.48
CA LEU A 115 -9.69 -8.61 1.15
C LEU A 115 -9.12 -7.58 0.17
N THR A 116 -9.44 -7.68 -1.11
CA THR A 116 -8.93 -6.79 -2.17
C THR A 116 -7.39 -6.67 -2.16
N GLN A 117 -6.72 -7.78 -1.85
CA GLN A 117 -5.26 -7.83 -1.74
C GLN A 117 -4.61 -8.05 -3.10
N ARG A 118 -3.60 -7.23 -3.43
CA ARG A 118 -2.66 -7.50 -4.53
C ARG A 118 -1.68 -8.60 -4.13
N LEU A 119 -0.94 -9.14 -5.10
CA LEU A 119 0.07 -10.19 -4.84
C LEU A 119 1.07 -9.79 -3.77
N GLY A 120 1.59 -8.55 -3.82
CA GLY A 120 2.50 -8.02 -2.81
C GLY A 120 1.88 -7.92 -1.43
N ASP A 121 0.61 -7.54 -1.35
CA ASP A 121 -0.14 -7.46 -0.08
C ASP A 121 -0.32 -8.85 0.53
N LYS A 122 -0.68 -9.84 -0.30
CA LYS A 122 -0.84 -11.24 0.13
C LYS A 122 0.48 -11.84 0.65
N ALA A 123 1.56 -11.64 -0.09
CA ALA A 123 2.88 -12.16 0.29
C ALA A 123 3.41 -11.52 1.58
N ALA A 124 3.12 -10.25 1.82
CA ALA A 124 3.52 -9.53 3.02
C ALA A 124 2.54 -9.67 4.19
N GLY A 125 1.37 -10.27 4.00
CA GLY A 125 0.34 -10.40 5.04
C GLY A 125 -0.24 -9.05 5.45
N THR A 126 -0.50 -8.16 4.49
CA THR A 126 -1.00 -6.80 4.70
C THR A 126 -2.30 -6.55 3.97
N ILE A 127 -3.06 -5.58 4.45
CA ILE A 127 -4.28 -5.06 3.84
C ILE A 127 -4.22 -3.54 3.78
N VAL A 128 -4.99 -2.95 2.88
CA VAL A 128 -5.19 -1.50 2.81
C VAL A 128 -6.58 -1.19 3.31
N VAL A 129 -6.67 -0.35 4.33
CA VAL A 129 -7.92 0.01 5.00
C VAL A 129 -8.18 1.51 4.90
N VAL A 130 -9.45 1.89 5.03
CA VAL A 130 -9.86 3.30 5.22
C VAL A 130 -9.84 3.57 6.72
N ALA A 131 -8.72 4.08 7.22
CA ALA A 131 -8.49 4.22 8.65
C ALA A 131 -8.95 5.55 9.23
N GLN A 132 -9.05 6.61 8.41
CA GLN A 132 -9.36 7.97 8.86
C GLN A 132 -9.94 8.82 7.73
N PRO A 133 -10.74 9.88 8.05
CA PRO A 133 -11.15 10.87 7.07
C PRO A 133 -9.94 11.55 6.41
N PRO A 134 -10.07 12.06 5.17
CA PRO A 134 -8.94 12.59 4.39
C PRO A 134 -8.18 13.78 5.02
N TYR A 135 -8.64 14.28 6.17
CA TYR A 135 -8.00 15.42 6.87
C TYR A 135 -7.10 15.03 8.04
N ALA A 136 -6.88 13.78 8.27
CA ALA A 136 -6.20 13.31 9.47
C ALA A 136 -4.66 13.48 9.45
N LEU A 137 -4.10 14.00 8.38
CA LEU A 137 -2.68 14.41 8.32
C LEU A 137 -2.30 15.41 9.42
N PHE A 138 -3.26 16.11 10.02
CA PHE A 138 -3.03 17.19 10.96
C PHE A 138 -3.56 16.95 12.37
N LYS A 139 -4.12 15.78 12.67
CA LYS A 139 -4.52 15.42 14.03
C LYS A 139 -3.55 14.39 14.61
N ARG A 140 -2.51 14.86 15.21
CA ARG A 140 -1.78 14.16 16.28
C ARG A 140 -2.06 14.84 17.59
#